data_a3e868b3040dddcb5b30702a5d071bd5
#
_entry.id   a3e868b3040dddcb5b30702a5d071bd5
#
_cell.length_a   1.000
_cell.length_b   1.000
_cell.length_c   1.000
_cell.angle_alpha   90.00
_cell.angle_beta   90.00
_cell.angle_gamma   90.00
#
_symmetry.space_group_name_H-M   'P 1'
#
loop_
_entity.id
_entity.type
_entity.pdbx_description
1 polymer ?
#
loop_
_entity_poly.entity_id
_entity_poly.type
_entity_poly.pdbx_seq_one_letter_code
_entity_poly.pdbx_strand_id
1 'polypeptide(L)'
;MANFRMARDMPHVIHVGPCDSPGGIRTVMRTLAEHPPEGWTASLLASHAPTRIGMLRAARKAARALRRLPDDASTLVHLHAASDWSLRRKLRLAAACKAPVVLHLHSGDTARWLRASAKRAGRIRSVIQRHVDAVVVLDAAWKDVLEPMIGAVDVVPNPVHPMHRPAEEGRQESERLLVMGRDAAVKRRDFALDVFAAVRQQRPSFHLHLTGGQPLEGDGWTRHGWLSEAERLALLHNSSAVLLPSRFEGQPLAALEALACGVPVIADADLLGLPETVVRPTGTTVEAWTTAVLETLSAPADTAVLSASVAHHAVEHVASRWTEVYAMAFERRDE
;
A
#
# COMPACT_ATOMS: atom_id res chain seq x y z
N MET A 1 -44.30 10.62 -0.25
CA MET A 1 -43.40 11.67 -0.77
C MET A 1 -42.14 11.89 0.10
N ALA A 2 -41.62 10.84 0.75
CA ALA A 2 -40.44 10.91 1.65
C ALA A 2 -39.10 10.34 1.08
N ASN A 3 -39.13 9.72 -0.09
CA ASN A 3 -37.98 8.97 -0.60
C ASN A 3 -37.11 9.70 -1.64
N PHE A 4 -37.32 10.99 -1.92
CA PHE A 4 -36.52 11.72 -2.93
C PHE A 4 -35.52 12.73 -2.35
N ARG A 5 -35.47 12.90 -1.01
CA ARG A 5 -34.52 13.80 -0.34
C ARG A 5 -33.21 13.15 0.10
N MET A 6 -33.17 11.82 0.26
CA MET A 6 -31.96 11.09 0.75
C MET A 6 -30.79 11.01 -0.24
N ALA A 7 -31.00 11.19 -1.53
CA ALA A 7 -29.92 11.05 -2.54
C ALA A 7 -29.03 12.30 -2.70
N ARG A 8 -29.33 13.42 -2.04
CA ARG A 8 -28.54 14.67 -2.15
C ARG A 8 -27.56 14.93 -1.01
N ASP A 9 -27.59 14.15 0.06
CA ASP A 9 -26.84 14.42 1.30
C ASP A 9 -25.84 13.32 1.69
N MET A 10 -25.51 12.39 0.78
CA MET A 10 -24.46 11.39 1.10
C MET A 10 -23.08 12.04 1.02
N PRO A 11 -22.28 11.96 2.09
CA PRO A 11 -20.93 12.52 2.08
C PRO A 11 -20.07 11.85 0.99
N HIS A 12 -19.20 12.64 0.39
CA HIS A 12 -18.36 12.23 -0.73
C HIS A 12 -16.88 12.37 -0.42
N VAL A 13 -16.10 11.32 -0.63
CA VAL A 13 -14.65 11.39 -0.51
C VAL A 13 -13.97 11.40 -1.87
N ILE A 14 -13.05 12.34 -2.05
CA ILE A 14 -12.21 12.44 -3.26
C ILE A 14 -10.81 11.94 -2.94
N HIS A 15 -10.47 10.74 -3.41
CA HIS A 15 -9.11 10.19 -3.29
C HIS A 15 -8.18 10.81 -4.32
N VAL A 16 -7.14 11.49 -3.88
CA VAL A 16 -6.21 12.24 -4.73
C VAL A 16 -4.83 11.58 -4.77
N GLY A 17 -4.44 11.03 -5.92
CA GLY A 17 -3.18 10.31 -6.02
C GLY A 17 -2.76 9.89 -7.43
N PRO A 18 -1.98 8.80 -7.54
CA PRO A 18 -1.54 8.23 -8.81
C PRO A 18 -2.62 7.31 -9.41
N CYS A 19 -3.65 7.86 -10.03
CA CYS A 19 -4.76 7.06 -10.58
C CYS A 19 -4.34 6.16 -11.75
N ASP A 20 -3.40 6.63 -12.59
CA ASP A 20 -3.03 5.95 -13.85
C ASP A 20 -1.66 5.24 -13.77
N SER A 21 -0.91 5.44 -12.70
CA SER A 21 0.43 4.86 -12.54
C SER A 21 0.36 3.57 -11.71
N PRO A 22 0.76 2.41 -12.24
CA PRO A 22 0.75 1.15 -11.49
C PRO A 22 1.57 1.23 -10.21
N GLY A 23 1.06 0.60 -9.13
CA GLY A 23 1.74 0.53 -7.83
C GLY A 23 0.78 0.52 -6.65
N GLY A 24 1.30 0.20 -5.46
CA GLY A 24 0.50 -0.02 -4.25
C GLY A 24 -0.45 1.13 -3.89
N ILE A 25 -0.03 2.39 -3.98
CA ILE A 25 -0.90 3.54 -3.67
C ILE A 25 -2.13 3.57 -4.60
N ARG A 26 -1.95 3.29 -5.91
CA ARG A 26 -3.07 3.19 -6.84
C ARG A 26 -4.03 2.07 -6.45
N THR A 27 -3.50 0.90 -6.09
CA THR A 27 -4.31 -0.24 -5.64
C THR A 27 -5.13 0.14 -4.41
N VAL A 28 -4.50 0.71 -3.38
CA VAL A 28 -5.22 1.20 -2.18
C VAL A 28 -6.31 2.19 -2.53
N MET A 29 -5.99 3.20 -3.35
CA MET A 29 -6.98 4.22 -3.76
C MET A 29 -8.18 3.63 -4.47
N ARG A 30 -7.95 2.65 -5.36
CA ARG A 30 -9.03 1.98 -6.10
C ARG A 30 -9.87 1.14 -5.15
N THR A 31 -9.24 0.32 -4.32
CA THR A 31 -9.96 -0.50 -3.33
C THR A 31 -10.83 0.35 -2.42
N LEU A 32 -10.29 1.47 -1.89
CA LEU A 32 -11.07 2.40 -1.05
C LEU A 32 -12.20 3.10 -1.82
N ALA A 33 -12.02 3.39 -3.10
CA ALA A 33 -13.06 4.02 -3.90
C ALA A 33 -14.15 3.03 -4.36
N GLU A 34 -13.81 1.77 -4.55
CA GLU A 34 -14.72 0.67 -4.86
C GLU A 34 -15.50 0.21 -3.62
N HIS A 35 -14.92 0.40 -2.43
CA HIS A 35 -15.49 0.03 -1.13
C HIS A 35 -15.45 1.22 -0.15
N PRO A 36 -16.18 2.30 -0.40
CA PRO A 36 -16.23 3.45 0.51
C PRO A 36 -16.91 3.06 1.83
N PRO A 37 -16.72 3.85 2.92
CA PRO A 37 -17.50 3.68 4.14
C PRO A 37 -19.00 3.66 3.89
N GLU A 38 -19.74 2.96 4.74
CA GLU A 38 -21.21 2.89 4.62
C GLU A 38 -21.83 4.29 4.64
N GLY A 39 -22.74 4.54 3.71
CA GLY A 39 -23.36 5.86 3.54
C GLY A 39 -22.51 6.90 2.83
N TRP A 40 -21.32 6.54 2.35
CA TRP A 40 -20.41 7.42 1.59
C TRP A 40 -20.38 7.08 0.10
N THR A 41 -20.04 8.06 -0.70
CA THR A 41 -19.63 7.87 -2.10
C THR A 41 -18.17 8.25 -2.27
N ALA A 42 -17.50 7.71 -3.29
CA ALA A 42 -16.09 7.98 -3.52
C ALA A 42 -15.78 8.26 -4.99
N SER A 43 -14.73 9.06 -5.23
CA SER A 43 -14.19 9.29 -6.57
C SER A 43 -12.66 9.41 -6.56
N LEU A 44 -12.05 9.29 -7.74
CA LEU A 44 -10.61 9.36 -7.92
C LEU A 44 -10.22 10.64 -8.66
N LEU A 45 -9.21 11.35 -8.16
CA LEU A 45 -8.63 12.53 -8.81
C LEU A 45 -7.12 12.34 -9.02
N ALA A 46 -6.71 12.28 -10.27
CA ALA A 46 -5.30 12.14 -10.62
C ALA A 46 -4.50 13.42 -10.28
N SER A 47 -3.42 13.26 -9.51
CA SER A 47 -2.45 14.32 -9.20
C SER A 47 -1.01 13.94 -9.57
N HIS A 48 -0.84 12.84 -10.29
CA HIS A 48 0.44 12.29 -10.73
C HIS A 48 0.34 11.82 -12.20
N ALA A 49 1.45 11.89 -12.92
CA ALA A 49 1.62 11.29 -14.23
C ALA A 49 3.08 10.84 -14.40
N PRO A 50 3.38 9.90 -15.33
CA PRO A 50 4.73 9.34 -15.50
C PRO A 50 5.77 10.37 -15.95
N THR A 51 5.38 11.37 -16.73
CA THR A 51 6.30 12.38 -17.24
C THR A 51 6.30 13.65 -16.38
N ARG A 52 7.42 14.39 -16.35
CA ARG A 52 7.56 15.64 -15.58
C ARG A 52 6.50 16.70 -16.00
N ILE A 53 6.27 16.86 -17.30
CA ILE A 53 5.25 17.81 -17.83
C ILE A 53 3.85 17.31 -17.48
N GLY A 54 3.56 16.02 -17.67
CA GLY A 54 2.30 15.40 -17.30
C GLY A 54 2.01 15.56 -15.81
N MET A 55 3.01 15.37 -14.95
CA MET A 55 2.89 15.54 -13.49
C MET A 55 2.52 16.98 -13.11
N LEU A 56 3.15 17.98 -13.75
CA LEU A 56 2.82 19.37 -13.51
C LEU A 56 1.39 19.71 -13.98
N ARG A 57 0.98 19.18 -15.14
CA ARG A 57 -0.40 19.35 -15.66
C ARG A 57 -1.42 18.67 -14.73
N ALA A 58 -1.17 17.43 -14.31
CA ALA A 58 -2.04 16.70 -13.39
C ALA A 58 -2.18 17.42 -12.03
N ALA A 59 -1.07 17.88 -11.45
CA ALA A 59 -1.09 18.64 -10.20
C ALA A 59 -1.85 19.97 -10.33
N ARG A 60 -1.69 20.70 -11.44
CA ARG A 60 -2.44 21.95 -11.71
C ARG A 60 -3.93 21.68 -11.90
N LYS A 61 -4.30 20.60 -12.62
CA LYS A 61 -5.69 20.18 -12.80
C LYS A 61 -6.33 19.85 -11.47
N ALA A 62 -5.64 19.02 -10.65
CA ALA A 62 -6.10 18.70 -9.31
C ALA A 62 -6.28 19.95 -8.43
N ALA A 63 -5.29 20.85 -8.38
CA ALA A 63 -5.40 22.09 -7.60
C ALA A 63 -6.58 22.98 -8.05
N ARG A 64 -6.88 23.03 -9.36
CA ARG A 64 -8.05 23.79 -9.86
C ARG A 64 -9.36 23.13 -9.45
N ALA A 65 -9.43 21.79 -9.48
CA ALA A 65 -10.61 21.05 -9.04
C ALA A 65 -10.85 21.26 -7.55
N LEU A 66 -9.82 21.10 -6.71
CA LEU A 66 -9.92 21.25 -5.25
C LEU A 66 -10.30 22.67 -4.80
N ARG A 67 -9.83 23.72 -5.50
CA ARG A 67 -10.23 25.11 -5.21
C ARG A 67 -11.70 25.41 -5.50
N ARG A 68 -12.36 24.60 -6.32
CA ARG A 68 -13.76 24.76 -6.72
C ARG A 68 -14.71 23.95 -5.88
N LEU A 69 -14.17 23.10 -4.99
CA LEU A 69 -15.01 22.35 -4.07
C LEU A 69 -15.75 23.34 -3.16
N PRO A 70 -17.03 23.06 -2.88
CA PRO A 70 -17.77 23.84 -1.91
C PRO A 70 -17.14 23.69 -0.53
N ASP A 71 -17.34 24.70 0.31
CA ASP A 71 -17.00 24.67 1.73
C ASP A 71 -18.24 24.21 2.48
N ASP A 72 -18.57 22.93 2.32
CA ASP A 72 -19.73 22.31 2.95
C ASP A 72 -19.32 20.97 3.63
N ALA A 73 -20.15 20.52 4.53
CA ALA A 73 -19.94 19.26 5.26
C ALA A 73 -20.21 18.01 4.41
N SER A 74 -20.30 18.12 3.07
CA SER A 74 -20.65 17.00 2.21
C SER A 74 -19.45 16.39 1.46
N THR A 75 -18.33 17.11 1.37
CA THR A 75 -17.18 16.66 0.57
C THR A 75 -15.89 16.68 1.39
N LEU A 76 -15.12 15.59 1.33
CA LEU A 76 -13.82 15.44 1.99
C LEU A 76 -12.74 15.07 0.96
N VAL A 77 -11.54 15.55 1.15
CA VAL A 77 -10.38 15.28 0.28
C VAL A 77 -9.38 14.37 0.99
N HIS A 78 -9.16 13.17 0.44
CA HIS A 78 -8.21 12.19 0.94
C HIS A 78 -6.95 12.17 0.06
N LEU A 79 -5.86 12.77 0.55
CA LEU A 79 -4.60 12.90 -0.15
C LEU A 79 -3.68 11.71 0.11
N HIS A 80 -3.37 10.91 -0.89
CA HIS A 80 -2.44 9.79 -0.78
C HIS A 80 -1.02 10.22 -1.14
N ALA A 81 -0.11 10.15 -0.17
CA ALA A 81 1.26 10.62 -0.32
C ALA A 81 2.30 9.49 -0.13
N ALA A 82 3.28 9.41 -1.03
CA ALA A 82 4.57 8.83 -0.77
C ALA A 82 5.49 9.88 -0.11
N SER A 83 6.79 9.60 0.01
CA SER A 83 7.77 10.53 0.58
C SER A 83 8.13 11.70 -0.36
N ASP A 84 8.92 12.66 0.17
CA ASP A 84 9.62 13.74 -0.52
C ASP A 84 8.72 14.57 -1.46
N TRP A 85 8.98 14.52 -2.77
CA TRP A 85 8.25 15.32 -3.76
C TRP A 85 6.75 15.00 -3.81
N SER A 86 6.37 13.77 -3.51
CA SER A 86 4.97 13.38 -3.44
C SER A 86 4.28 14.08 -2.28
N LEU A 87 4.87 14.01 -1.08
CA LEU A 87 4.34 14.68 0.12
C LEU A 87 4.26 16.20 -0.07
N ARG A 88 5.35 16.84 -0.54
CA ARG A 88 5.35 18.29 -0.80
C ARG A 88 4.25 18.72 -1.78
N ARG A 89 4.00 17.93 -2.82
CA ARG A 89 2.93 18.19 -3.79
C ARG A 89 1.56 18.08 -3.14
N LYS A 90 1.34 17.05 -2.31
CA LYS A 90 0.06 16.86 -1.60
C LYS A 90 -0.20 17.99 -0.61
N LEU A 91 0.78 18.45 0.12
CA LEU A 91 0.65 19.60 1.02
C LEU A 91 0.31 20.91 0.27
N ARG A 92 0.82 21.10 -0.97
CA ARG A 92 0.39 22.22 -1.80
C ARG A 92 -1.06 22.08 -2.27
N LEU A 93 -1.54 20.85 -2.47
CA LEU A 93 -2.95 20.59 -2.80
C LEU A 93 -3.84 20.82 -1.57
N ALA A 94 -3.42 20.38 -0.39
CA ALA A 94 -4.10 20.69 0.87
C ALA A 94 -4.28 22.20 1.06
N ALA A 95 -3.21 22.98 0.90
CA ALA A 95 -3.25 24.44 1.00
C ALA A 95 -4.14 25.13 -0.06
N ALA A 96 -4.53 24.43 -1.11
CA ALA A 96 -5.42 24.93 -2.15
C ALA A 96 -6.89 24.48 -1.97
N CYS A 97 -7.16 23.61 -0.99
CA CYS A 97 -8.46 23.02 -0.73
C CYS A 97 -9.21 23.79 0.37
N LYS A 98 -10.54 23.94 0.21
CA LYS A 98 -11.41 24.49 1.25
C LYS A 98 -12.15 23.41 2.03
N ALA A 99 -12.41 22.25 1.40
CA ALA A 99 -13.01 21.10 2.07
C ALA A 99 -12.03 20.45 3.08
N PRO A 100 -12.53 19.68 4.06
CA PRO A 100 -11.68 18.92 4.99
C PRO A 100 -10.67 18.02 4.27
N VAL A 101 -9.44 17.95 4.81
CA VAL A 101 -8.32 17.25 4.19
C VAL A 101 -7.76 16.18 5.10
N VAL A 102 -7.78 14.94 4.64
CA VAL A 102 -7.04 13.82 5.23
C VAL A 102 -5.77 13.57 4.43
N LEU A 103 -4.62 13.48 5.11
CA LEU A 103 -3.33 13.14 4.53
C LEU A 103 -2.91 11.73 4.91
N HIS A 104 -2.88 10.81 3.95
CA HIS A 104 -2.51 9.41 4.15
C HIS A 104 -1.07 9.15 3.67
N LEU A 105 -0.20 8.72 4.57
CA LEU A 105 1.22 8.49 4.31
C LEU A 105 1.48 7.01 4.03
N HIS A 106 1.93 6.69 2.81
CA HIS A 106 2.12 5.32 2.33
C HIS A 106 3.58 4.85 2.27
N SER A 107 4.54 5.69 2.61
CA SER A 107 5.95 5.37 2.36
C SER A 107 6.76 5.23 3.63
N GLY A 108 7.42 4.09 3.79
CA GLY A 108 8.43 3.87 4.83
C GLY A 108 9.64 4.79 4.74
N ASP A 109 9.90 5.43 3.60
CA ASP A 109 11.01 6.38 3.42
C ASP A 109 10.71 7.78 3.99
N THR A 110 9.45 8.08 4.33
CA THR A 110 9.04 9.41 4.85
C THR A 110 9.81 9.77 6.11
N ALA A 111 9.95 8.85 7.05
CA ALA A 111 10.66 9.08 8.31
C ALA A 111 12.16 9.37 8.08
N ARG A 112 12.83 8.55 7.26
CA ARG A 112 14.22 8.76 6.89
C ARG A 112 14.43 10.14 6.24
N TRP A 113 13.56 10.50 5.31
CA TRP A 113 13.60 11.78 4.62
C TRP A 113 13.37 12.96 5.57
N LEU A 114 12.48 12.86 6.55
CA LEU A 114 12.25 13.91 7.56
C LEU A 114 13.41 14.01 8.53
N ARG A 115 13.95 12.89 9.04
CA ARG A 115 15.11 12.86 9.97
C ARG A 115 16.36 13.52 9.37
N ALA A 116 16.53 13.46 8.06
CA ALA A 116 17.67 14.06 7.37
C ALA A 116 17.75 15.60 7.49
N SER A 117 16.70 16.28 8.02
CA SER A 117 16.70 17.74 8.23
C SER A 117 15.59 18.18 9.19
N ALA A 118 15.96 18.59 10.40
CA ALA A 118 15.04 19.16 11.41
C ALA A 118 14.26 20.38 10.86
N LYS A 119 14.94 21.25 10.10
CA LYS A 119 14.30 22.42 9.44
C LYS A 119 13.22 21.99 8.46
N ARG A 120 13.42 20.87 7.74
CA ARG A 120 12.42 20.27 6.84
C ARG A 120 11.24 19.74 7.63
N ALA A 121 11.51 18.93 8.64
CA ALA A 121 10.47 18.36 9.50
C ALA A 121 9.59 19.45 10.13
N GLY A 122 10.18 20.49 10.69
CA GLY A 122 9.45 21.63 11.25
C GLY A 122 8.59 22.37 10.23
N ARG A 123 9.09 22.57 9.00
CA ARG A 123 8.28 23.19 7.92
C ARG A 123 7.12 22.29 7.50
N ILE A 124 7.34 20.98 7.35
CA ILE A 124 6.29 20.00 7.00
C ILE A 124 5.24 20.00 8.10
N ARG A 125 5.63 19.91 9.37
CA ARG A 125 4.73 19.97 10.53
C ARG A 125 3.87 21.23 10.50
N SER A 126 4.46 22.42 10.29
CA SER A 126 3.70 23.68 10.24
C SER A 126 2.70 23.74 9.09
N VAL A 127 3.01 23.14 7.93
CA VAL A 127 2.07 23.09 6.81
C VAL A 127 0.94 22.10 7.07
N ILE A 128 1.26 20.94 7.69
CA ILE A 128 0.25 19.95 8.11
C ILE A 128 -0.72 20.60 9.09
N GLN A 129 -0.22 21.20 10.18
CA GLN A 129 -1.04 21.85 11.21
C GLN A 129 -1.97 22.95 10.69
N ARG A 130 -1.62 23.56 9.55
CA ARG A 130 -2.40 24.67 8.97
C ARG A 130 -3.43 24.22 7.94
N HIS A 131 -3.22 23.07 7.27
CA HIS A 131 -3.95 22.74 6.06
C HIS A 131 -4.43 21.27 5.99
N VAL A 132 -4.23 20.50 7.05
CA VAL A 132 -4.60 19.08 7.09
C VAL A 132 -5.36 18.82 8.38
N ASP A 133 -6.56 18.29 8.26
CA ASP A 133 -7.46 18.08 9.39
C ASP A 133 -7.19 16.72 10.08
N ALA A 134 -6.73 15.71 9.33
CA ALA A 134 -6.24 14.45 9.90
C ALA A 134 -5.05 13.89 9.13
N VAL A 135 -4.08 13.31 9.84
CA VAL A 135 -2.93 12.60 9.23
C VAL A 135 -3.05 11.12 9.58
N VAL A 136 -2.91 10.26 8.57
CA VAL A 136 -3.05 8.81 8.72
C VAL A 136 -1.77 8.10 8.30
N VAL A 137 -1.38 7.12 9.11
CA VAL A 137 -0.29 6.17 8.85
C VAL A 137 -0.83 4.75 8.85
N LEU A 138 -0.02 3.79 8.42
CA LEU A 138 -0.47 2.45 8.06
C LEU A 138 -0.50 1.44 9.23
N ASP A 139 0.26 1.72 10.31
CA ASP A 139 0.31 0.90 11.52
C ASP A 139 0.88 1.67 12.71
N ALA A 140 0.83 1.05 13.90
CA ALA A 140 1.31 1.63 15.15
C ALA A 140 2.82 1.94 15.13
N ALA A 141 3.65 1.10 14.51
CA ALA A 141 5.08 1.34 14.43
C ALA A 141 5.39 2.59 13.59
N TRP A 142 4.64 2.84 12.52
CA TRP A 142 4.75 4.10 11.77
C TRP A 142 4.22 5.31 12.55
N LYS A 143 3.21 5.12 13.40
CA LYS A 143 2.76 6.16 14.34
C LYS A 143 3.89 6.58 15.28
N ASP A 144 4.49 5.62 15.97
CA ASP A 144 5.58 5.88 16.92
C ASP A 144 6.78 6.59 16.26
N VAL A 145 7.04 6.29 15.01
CA VAL A 145 8.14 6.88 14.24
C VAL A 145 7.81 8.28 13.73
N LEU A 146 6.58 8.56 13.29
CA LEU A 146 6.24 9.80 12.58
C LEU A 146 5.59 10.86 13.47
N GLU A 147 4.80 10.47 14.47
CA GLU A 147 4.08 11.40 15.34
C GLU A 147 5.02 12.44 16.03
N PRO A 148 6.21 12.08 16.56
CA PRO A 148 7.14 13.06 17.12
C PRO A 148 7.61 14.12 16.12
N MET A 149 7.61 13.79 14.82
CA MET A 149 8.13 14.68 13.77
C MET A 149 7.07 15.59 13.14
N ILE A 150 5.83 15.10 12.99
CA ILE A 150 4.80 15.80 12.21
C ILE A 150 3.56 16.17 13.02
N GLY A 151 3.43 15.73 14.26
CA GLY A 151 2.25 15.91 15.12
C GLY A 151 1.35 14.68 15.10
N ALA A 152 0.18 14.79 15.74
CA ALA A 152 -0.77 13.69 15.91
C ALA A 152 -1.08 12.98 14.60
N VAL A 153 -1.09 11.64 14.66
CA VAL A 153 -1.45 10.78 13.54
C VAL A 153 -2.38 9.66 13.98
N ASP A 154 -3.31 9.31 13.11
CA ASP A 154 -4.22 8.19 13.26
C ASP A 154 -3.68 6.97 12.51
N VAL A 155 -4.14 5.77 12.90
CA VAL A 155 -3.71 4.51 12.28
C VAL A 155 -4.87 3.89 11.52
N VAL A 156 -4.70 3.75 10.20
CA VAL A 156 -5.61 2.96 9.35
C VAL A 156 -4.78 2.10 8.42
N PRO A 157 -4.88 0.77 8.50
CA PRO A 157 -4.09 -0.13 7.67
C PRO A 157 -4.53 -0.08 6.20
N ASN A 158 -3.66 -0.53 5.30
CA ASN A 158 -4.04 -0.71 3.90
C ASN A 158 -5.14 -1.77 3.78
N PRO A 159 -6.17 -1.57 2.96
CA PRO A 159 -7.16 -2.60 2.67
C PRO A 159 -6.59 -3.68 1.77
N VAL A 160 -6.98 -4.92 2.00
CA VAL A 160 -6.83 -6.03 1.06
C VAL A 160 -8.14 -6.18 0.30
N HIS A 161 -8.07 -6.18 -1.04
CA HIS A 161 -9.25 -6.33 -1.87
C HIS A 161 -9.89 -7.72 -1.68
N PRO A 162 -11.22 -7.87 -1.61
CA PRO A 162 -11.91 -9.15 -1.32
C PRO A 162 -11.62 -10.30 -2.29
N MET A 163 -11.07 -10.00 -3.47
CA MET A 163 -10.60 -11.03 -4.41
C MET A 163 -9.42 -11.86 -3.87
N HIS A 164 -8.61 -11.29 -2.96
CA HIS A 164 -7.50 -11.99 -2.33
C HIS A 164 -8.03 -12.81 -1.16
N ARG A 165 -8.32 -14.06 -1.44
CA ARG A 165 -8.78 -15.09 -0.49
C ARG A 165 -8.16 -16.41 -0.87
N PRO A 166 -8.12 -17.40 0.02
CA PRO A 166 -7.67 -18.75 -0.34
C PRO A 166 -8.43 -19.30 -1.54
N ALA A 167 -7.75 -20.08 -2.38
CA ALA A 167 -8.38 -20.76 -3.49
C ALA A 167 -9.45 -21.75 -2.99
N GLU A 168 -10.60 -21.83 -3.66
CA GLU A 168 -11.72 -22.70 -3.25
C GLU A 168 -11.35 -24.19 -3.29
N GLU A 169 -10.52 -24.60 -4.25
CA GLU A 169 -10.02 -25.96 -4.40
C GLU A 169 -8.88 -26.30 -3.40
N GLY A 170 -8.57 -25.38 -2.50
CA GLY A 170 -7.41 -25.50 -1.65
C GLY A 170 -6.10 -25.11 -2.36
N ARG A 171 -5.02 -25.02 -1.59
CA ARG A 171 -3.71 -24.68 -2.13
C ARG A 171 -3.11 -25.93 -2.81
N GLN A 172 -2.77 -25.79 -4.08
CA GLN A 172 -2.03 -26.84 -4.78
C GLN A 172 -0.53 -26.73 -4.43
N GLU A 173 0.11 -27.88 -4.22
CA GLU A 173 1.56 -27.91 -4.16
C GLU A 173 2.13 -27.42 -5.48
N SER A 174 2.99 -26.41 -5.44
CA SER A 174 3.62 -25.88 -6.61
C SER A 174 5.12 -25.68 -6.34
N GLU A 175 5.91 -25.74 -7.40
CA GLU A 175 7.35 -25.51 -7.33
C GLU A 175 7.68 -24.09 -7.81
N ARG A 176 6.95 -23.09 -7.25
CA ARG A 176 7.04 -21.70 -7.67
C ARG A 176 7.29 -20.77 -6.50
N LEU A 177 8.30 -19.92 -6.65
CA LEU A 177 8.53 -18.77 -5.81
C LEU A 177 8.09 -17.50 -6.55
N LEU A 178 7.63 -16.49 -5.82
CA LEU A 178 7.11 -15.26 -6.40
C LEU A 178 7.71 -14.02 -5.76
N VAL A 179 8.11 -13.04 -6.57
CA VAL A 179 8.45 -11.67 -6.16
C VAL A 179 7.51 -10.72 -6.85
N MET A 180 6.68 -10.02 -6.07
CA MET A 180 5.69 -9.08 -6.60
C MET A 180 6.14 -7.63 -6.47
N GLY A 181 5.84 -6.83 -7.50
CA GLY A 181 5.98 -5.38 -7.49
C GLY A 181 6.73 -4.82 -8.68
N ARG A 182 6.83 -3.48 -8.69
CA ARG A 182 7.55 -2.76 -9.75
C ARG A 182 9.04 -3.04 -9.73
N ASP A 183 9.69 -2.88 -10.87
CA ASP A 183 11.15 -2.90 -10.96
C ASP A 183 11.74 -1.62 -10.35
N ALA A 184 12.30 -1.76 -9.15
CA ALA A 184 12.91 -0.66 -8.41
C ALA A 184 14.01 -1.21 -7.50
N ALA A 185 15.11 -0.48 -7.36
CA ALA A 185 16.28 -0.90 -6.57
C ALA A 185 15.93 -1.28 -5.11
N VAL A 186 14.91 -0.63 -4.52
CA VAL A 186 14.44 -0.93 -3.17
C VAL A 186 13.91 -2.37 -3.03
N LYS A 187 13.41 -2.97 -4.11
CA LYS A 187 12.85 -4.33 -4.14
C LYS A 187 13.91 -5.43 -4.19
N ARG A 188 15.18 -5.10 -4.37
CA ARG A 188 16.33 -6.02 -4.35
C ARG A 188 16.11 -7.30 -5.17
N ARG A 189 15.66 -7.14 -6.41
CA ARG A 189 15.39 -8.28 -7.31
C ARG A 189 16.61 -9.12 -7.58
N ASP A 190 17.76 -8.48 -7.72
CA ASP A 190 19.04 -9.20 -7.93
C ASP A 190 19.35 -10.11 -6.74
N PHE A 191 19.13 -9.62 -5.51
CA PHE A 191 19.27 -10.44 -4.32
C PHE A 191 18.26 -11.60 -4.27
N ALA A 192 17.01 -11.37 -4.72
CA ALA A 192 16.02 -12.46 -4.83
C ALA A 192 16.45 -13.52 -5.85
N LEU A 193 17.09 -13.12 -6.94
CA LEU A 193 17.68 -14.05 -7.93
C LEU A 193 18.85 -14.84 -7.34
N ASP A 194 19.73 -14.21 -6.56
CA ASP A 194 20.84 -14.89 -5.87
C ASP A 194 20.31 -15.93 -4.87
N VAL A 195 19.31 -15.57 -4.05
CA VAL A 195 18.63 -16.50 -3.14
C VAL A 195 18.00 -17.66 -3.91
N PHE A 196 17.28 -17.36 -4.99
CA PHE A 196 16.67 -18.39 -5.82
C PHE A 196 17.69 -19.34 -6.45
N ALA A 197 18.80 -18.82 -6.94
CA ALA A 197 19.86 -19.65 -7.49
C ALA A 197 20.41 -20.66 -6.46
N ALA A 198 20.56 -20.24 -5.21
CA ALA A 198 20.96 -21.14 -4.10
C ALA A 198 19.85 -22.14 -3.70
N VAL A 199 18.59 -21.73 -3.70
CA VAL A 199 17.43 -22.65 -3.47
C VAL A 199 17.38 -23.70 -4.57
N ARG A 200 17.56 -23.32 -5.82
CA ARG A 200 17.49 -24.22 -6.97
C ARG A 200 18.57 -25.29 -7.00
N GLN A 201 19.72 -25.07 -6.36
CA GLN A 201 20.74 -26.12 -6.19
C GLN A 201 20.21 -27.30 -5.39
N GLN A 202 19.29 -27.09 -4.46
CA GLN A 202 18.68 -28.14 -3.60
C GLN A 202 17.31 -28.58 -4.10
N ARG A 203 16.63 -27.72 -4.87
CA ARG A 203 15.29 -27.92 -5.43
C ARG A 203 15.28 -27.54 -6.92
N PRO A 204 15.86 -28.38 -7.81
CA PRO A 204 16.09 -28.01 -9.23
C PRO A 204 14.83 -27.74 -10.05
N SER A 205 13.70 -28.29 -9.66
CA SER A 205 12.38 -28.11 -10.31
C SER A 205 11.72 -26.76 -10.02
N PHE A 206 12.17 -26.03 -8.98
CA PHE A 206 11.59 -24.73 -8.64
C PHE A 206 11.82 -23.68 -9.72
N HIS A 207 10.81 -22.84 -9.92
CA HIS A 207 10.83 -21.70 -10.83
C HIS A 207 10.51 -20.41 -10.07
N LEU A 208 11.26 -19.33 -10.36
CA LEU A 208 10.99 -18.01 -9.78
C LEU A 208 10.22 -17.13 -10.75
N HIS A 209 9.10 -16.59 -10.30
CA HIS A 209 8.35 -15.57 -11.02
C HIS A 209 8.56 -14.19 -10.41
N LEU A 210 8.80 -13.18 -11.25
CA LEU A 210 8.87 -11.78 -10.84
C LEU A 210 7.83 -10.98 -11.63
N THR A 211 7.08 -10.10 -10.97
CA THR A 211 6.08 -9.26 -11.65
C THR A 211 6.59 -7.83 -11.87
N GLY A 212 6.08 -7.15 -12.89
CA GLY A 212 6.44 -5.76 -13.25
C GLY A 212 7.83 -5.64 -13.90
N GLY A 213 8.10 -4.50 -14.51
CA GLY A 213 9.29 -4.27 -15.32
C GLY A 213 9.11 -4.73 -16.77
N GLN A 214 10.21 -4.88 -17.50
CA GLN A 214 10.17 -5.44 -18.85
C GLN A 214 10.17 -6.97 -18.78
N PRO A 215 9.37 -7.67 -19.59
CA PRO A 215 9.40 -9.12 -19.68
C PRO A 215 10.84 -9.61 -20.00
N LEU A 216 11.25 -10.67 -19.31
CA LEU A 216 12.56 -11.29 -19.51
C LEU A 216 12.51 -12.71 -18.94
N GLU A 217 13.21 -13.62 -19.59
CA GLU A 217 13.39 -14.99 -19.13
C GLU A 217 14.85 -15.27 -18.84
N GLY A 218 15.09 -16.10 -17.85
CA GLY A 218 16.42 -16.59 -17.49
C GLY A 218 16.37 -18.06 -17.11
N ASP A 219 17.49 -18.61 -16.69
CA ASP A 219 17.54 -20.01 -16.28
C ASP A 219 16.73 -20.25 -14.99
N GLY A 220 15.55 -20.87 -15.16
CA GLY A 220 14.63 -21.20 -14.09
C GLY A 220 13.85 -20.04 -13.52
N TRP A 221 13.84 -18.88 -14.17
CA TRP A 221 13.02 -17.74 -13.73
C TRP A 221 12.40 -16.98 -14.90
N THR A 222 11.24 -16.38 -14.62
CA THR A 222 10.53 -15.53 -15.59
C THR A 222 10.15 -14.20 -14.94
N ARG A 223 10.50 -13.10 -15.56
CA ARG A 223 10.01 -11.77 -15.22
C ARG A 223 8.88 -11.39 -16.16
N HIS A 224 7.68 -11.33 -15.59
CA HIS A 224 6.50 -10.86 -16.29
C HIS A 224 6.50 -9.32 -16.38
N GLY A 225 5.83 -8.79 -17.38
CA GLY A 225 5.46 -7.38 -17.41
C GLY A 225 4.45 -7.03 -16.32
N TRP A 226 3.68 -5.97 -16.55
CA TRP A 226 2.51 -5.68 -15.74
C TRP A 226 1.40 -6.66 -16.10
N LEU A 227 1.01 -7.48 -15.14
CA LEU A 227 -0.07 -8.44 -15.23
C LEU A 227 -1.41 -7.78 -14.91
N SER A 228 -2.50 -8.30 -15.46
CA SER A 228 -3.86 -8.03 -14.98
C SER A 228 -4.05 -8.54 -13.54
N GLU A 229 -5.07 -8.06 -12.86
CA GLU A 229 -5.38 -8.52 -11.50
C GLU A 229 -5.65 -10.03 -11.46
N ALA A 230 -6.38 -10.57 -12.47
CA ALA A 230 -6.67 -12.00 -12.56
C ALA A 230 -5.40 -12.85 -12.76
N GLU A 231 -4.50 -12.42 -13.67
CA GLU A 231 -3.22 -13.12 -13.90
C GLU A 231 -2.34 -13.08 -12.65
N ARG A 232 -2.30 -11.93 -11.95
CA ARG A 232 -1.53 -11.75 -10.72
C ARG A 232 -2.07 -12.64 -9.59
N LEU A 233 -3.40 -12.73 -9.45
CA LEU A 233 -4.05 -13.59 -8.48
C LEU A 233 -3.80 -15.07 -8.78
N ALA A 234 -3.93 -15.49 -10.05
CA ALA A 234 -3.63 -16.85 -10.46
C ALA A 234 -2.17 -17.22 -10.19
N LEU A 235 -1.22 -16.31 -10.47
CA LEU A 235 0.18 -16.54 -10.18
C LEU A 235 0.43 -16.67 -8.67
N LEU A 236 -0.24 -15.87 -7.86
CA LEU A 236 -0.16 -15.89 -6.41
C LEU A 236 -0.71 -17.21 -5.83
N HIS A 237 -1.92 -17.66 -6.24
CA HIS A 237 -2.50 -18.91 -5.80
C HIS A 237 -1.63 -20.14 -6.15
N ASN A 238 -0.90 -20.06 -7.26
CA ASN A 238 0.01 -21.11 -7.73
C ASN A 238 1.45 -20.95 -7.22
N SER A 239 1.69 -20.15 -6.17
CA SER A 239 3.03 -19.95 -5.62
C SER A 239 3.18 -20.64 -4.26
N SER A 240 4.31 -21.29 -4.03
CA SER A 240 4.65 -21.93 -2.74
C SER A 240 4.99 -20.90 -1.67
N ALA A 241 5.63 -19.81 -2.06
CA ALA A 241 5.94 -18.70 -1.17
C ALA A 241 6.20 -17.41 -1.96
N VAL A 242 6.01 -16.28 -1.28
CA VAL A 242 6.36 -14.94 -1.76
C VAL A 242 7.62 -14.45 -1.07
N LEU A 243 8.61 -14.00 -1.85
CA LEU A 243 9.82 -13.37 -1.35
C LEU A 243 9.67 -11.85 -1.38
N LEU A 244 9.93 -11.20 -0.25
CA LEU A 244 9.86 -9.75 -0.09
C LEU A 244 11.19 -9.21 0.47
N PRO A 245 12.28 -9.20 -0.31
CA PRO A 245 13.60 -8.74 0.15
C PRO A 245 13.75 -7.21 0.11
N SER A 246 12.63 -6.48 0.08
CA SER A 246 12.63 -5.02 0.03
C SER A 246 13.37 -4.41 1.21
N ARG A 247 14.16 -3.37 0.98
CA ARG A 247 14.88 -2.66 2.05
C ARG A 247 13.96 -1.82 2.95
N PHE A 248 12.89 -1.29 2.39
CA PHE A 248 11.86 -0.56 3.13
C PHE A 248 10.54 -0.56 2.36
N GLU A 249 9.46 -0.58 3.10
CA GLU A 249 8.06 -0.46 2.64
C GLU A 249 7.30 0.43 3.62
N GLY A 250 6.16 0.94 3.22
CA GLY A 250 5.21 1.52 4.15
C GLY A 250 4.44 0.40 4.86
N GLN A 251 3.62 -0.28 4.10
CA GLN A 251 2.97 -1.55 4.44
C GLN A 251 2.77 -2.30 3.12
N PRO A 252 3.54 -3.39 2.89
CA PRO A 252 3.63 -3.99 1.57
C PRO A 252 2.38 -4.80 1.21
N LEU A 253 1.56 -4.28 0.29
CA LEU A 253 0.36 -4.97 -0.20
C LEU A 253 0.66 -6.38 -0.71
N ALA A 254 1.81 -6.57 -1.38
CA ALA A 254 2.21 -7.89 -1.87
C ALA A 254 2.25 -8.96 -0.77
N ALA A 255 2.69 -8.59 0.44
CA ALA A 255 2.68 -9.50 1.58
C ALA A 255 1.26 -9.72 2.11
N LEU A 256 0.48 -8.66 2.26
CA LEU A 256 -0.90 -8.75 2.75
C LEU A 256 -1.79 -9.59 1.81
N GLU A 257 -1.66 -9.36 0.50
CA GLU A 257 -2.37 -10.10 -0.55
C GLU A 257 -1.97 -11.59 -0.54
N ALA A 258 -0.67 -11.88 -0.36
CA ALA A 258 -0.18 -13.25 -0.27
C ALA A 258 -0.75 -13.98 0.97
N LEU A 259 -0.65 -13.36 2.14
CA LEU A 259 -1.18 -13.93 3.38
C LEU A 259 -2.70 -14.12 3.30
N ALA A 260 -3.43 -13.16 2.75
CA ALA A 260 -4.88 -13.27 2.54
C ALA A 260 -5.24 -14.45 1.63
N CYS A 261 -4.40 -14.78 0.64
CA CYS A 261 -4.54 -15.98 -0.20
C CYS A 261 -4.01 -17.26 0.47
N GLY A 262 -3.51 -17.19 1.70
CA GLY A 262 -2.93 -18.33 2.41
C GLY A 262 -1.54 -18.73 1.90
N VAL A 263 -0.81 -17.82 1.26
CA VAL A 263 0.54 -18.04 0.73
C VAL A 263 1.57 -17.50 1.72
N PRO A 264 2.55 -18.30 2.15
CA PRO A 264 3.61 -17.85 3.05
C PRO A 264 4.42 -16.71 2.46
N VAL A 265 4.86 -15.81 3.32
CA VAL A 265 5.72 -14.68 2.96
C VAL A 265 7.04 -14.77 3.73
N ILE A 266 8.14 -14.66 3.00
CA ILE A 266 9.48 -14.49 3.57
C ILE A 266 9.89 -13.04 3.31
N ALA A 267 10.11 -12.26 4.39
CA ALA A 267 10.36 -10.82 4.29
C ALA A 267 11.58 -10.39 5.10
N ASP A 268 12.20 -9.27 4.70
CA ASP A 268 13.28 -8.65 5.45
C ASP A 268 12.84 -8.32 6.88
N ALA A 269 13.70 -8.58 7.86
CA ALA A 269 13.40 -8.42 9.28
C ALA A 269 13.08 -6.97 9.67
N ASP A 270 13.63 -6.00 8.95
CA ASP A 270 13.46 -4.56 9.22
C ASP A 270 12.13 -3.99 8.68
N LEU A 271 11.33 -4.78 7.95
CA LEU A 271 10.04 -4.30 7.44
C LEU A 271 9.01 -4.24 8.56
N LEU A 272 8.50 -3.04 8.82
CA LEU A 272 7.44 -2.79 9.79
C LEU A 272 6.05 -3.14 9.23
N GLY A 273 5.05 -3.27 10.12
CA GLY A 273 3.65 -3.40 9.75
C GLY A 273 3.27 -4.73 9.07
N LEU A 274 4.02 -5.79 9.33
CA LEU A 274 3.73 -7.14 8.87
C LEU A 274 3.43 -8.06 10.07
N PRO A 275 2.45 -8.99 9.95
CA PRO A 275 2.09 -9.90 11.03
C PRO A 275 3.22 -10.88 11.37
N GLU A 276 3.13 -11.49 12.57
CA GLU A 276 4.11 -12.47 13.08
C GLU A 276 4.17 -13.76 12.25
N THR A 277 3.13 -14.05 11.48
CA THR A 277 3.10 -15.19 10.54
C THR A 277 4.08 -15.05 9.36
N VAL A 278 4.64 -13.86 9.15
CA VAL A 278 5.67 -13.62 8.13
C VAL A 278 7.00 -14.19 8.60
N VAL A 279 7.61 -15.05 7.78
CA VAL A 279 8.91 -15.64 8.05
C VAL A 279 10.01 -14.58 7.93
N ARG A 280 10.83 -14.47 8.97
CA ARG A 280 11.94 -13.51 9.05
C ARG A 280 13.27 -14.27 9.00
N PRO A 281 14.06 -14.17 7.92
CA PRO A 281 15.40 -14.73 7.89
C PRO A 281 16.25 -14.21 9.05
N THR A 282 17.12 -15.04 9.61
CA THR A 282 17.99 -14.70 10.75
C THR A 282 19.10 -13.70 10.40
N GLY A 283 19.19 -13.29 9.12
CA GLY A 283 20.17 -12.34 8.63
C GLY A 283 19.84 -11.85 7.22
N THR A 284 20.70 -10.98 6.71
CA THR A 284 20.54 -10.32 5.39
C THR A 284 21.36 -10.99 4.28
N THR A 285 21.98 -12.14 4.55
CA THR A 285 22.80 -12.88 3.57
C THR A 285 21.95 -13.81 2.72
N VAL A 286 22.49 -14.22 1.57
CA VAL A 286 21.84 -15.20 0.68
C VAL A 286 21.62 -16.53 1.39
N GLU A 287 22.58 -16.99 2.20
CA GLU A 287 22.49 -18.24 2.95
C GLU A 287 21.34 -18.22 3.96
N ALA A 288 21.22 -17.14 4.76
CA ALA A 288 20.16 -17.01 5.75
C ALA A 288 18.76 -17.02 5.10
N TRP A 289 18.63 -16.34 3.94
CA TRP A 289 17.40 -16.33 3.17
C TRP A 289 17.11 -17.68 2.52
N THR A 290 18.13 -18.35 1.98
CA THR A 290 18.00 -19.69 1.40
C THR A 290 17.51 -20.69 2.44
N THR A 291 18.07 -20.66 3.65
CA THR A 291 17.62 -21.51 4.77
C THR A 291 16.16 -21.24 5.10
N ALA A 292 15.76 -19.99 5.29
CA ALA A 292 14.38 -19.62 5.60
C ALA A 292 13.39 -20.05 4.49
N VAL A 293 13.78 -19.93 3.23
CA VAL A 293 12.97 -20.40 2.09
C VAL A 293 12.81 -21.92 2.14
N LEU A 294 13.90 -22.67 2.29
CA LEU A 294 13.87 -24.14 2.30
C LEU A 294 13.08 -24.70 3.49
N GLU A 295 13.20 -24.08 4.66
CA GLU A 295 12.41 -24.42 5.85
C GLU A 295 10.92 -24.17 5.60
N THR A 296 10.55 -23.00 5.02
CA THR A 296 9.18 -22.68 4.66
C THR A 296 8.59 -23.66 3.65
N LEU A 297 9.39 -24.08 2.66
CA LEU A 297 8.96 -25.06 1.65
C LEU A 297 8.84 -26.49 2.19
N SER A 298 9.51 -26.79 3.29
CA SER A 298 9.48 -28.13 3.93
C SER A 298 8.37 -28.28 4.97
N ALA A 299 7.78 -27.18 5.42
CA ALA A 299 6.68 -27.15 6.39
C ALA A 299 5.36 -26.78 5.70
N PRO A 300 4.31 -27.59 5.83
CA PRO A 300 2.99 -27.22 5.32
C PRO A 300 2.52 -25.89 5.95
N ALA A 301 2.18 -24.93 5.13
CA ALA A 301 1.61 -23.67 5.60
C ALA A 301 0.13 -23.86 5.95
N ASP A 302 -0.27 -23.47 7.14
CA ASP A 302 -1.68 -23.40 7.50
C ASP A 302 -2.32 -22.16 6.83
N THR A 303 -3.00 -22.41 5.72
CA THR A 303 -3.70 -21.39 4.92
C THR A 303 -4.67 -20.58 5.75
N ALA A 304 -5.37 -21.19 6.71
CA ALA A 304 -6.34 -20.50 7.56
C ALA A 304 -5.64 -19.56 8.55
N VAL A 305 -4.54 -19.98 9.16
CA VAL A 305 -3.73 -19.15 10.06
C VAL A 305 -3.14 -17.96 9.32
N LEU A 306 -2.59 -18.18 8.11
CA LEU A 306 -2.04 -17.09 7.28
C LEU A 306 -3.11 -16.08 6.90
N SER A 307 -4.25 -16.55 6.39
CA SER A 307 -5.35 -15.66 5.99
C SER A 307 -5.94 -14.90 7.19
N ALA A 308 -6.13 -15.56 8.33
CA ALA A 308 -6.63 -14.93 9.54
C ALA A 308 -5.67 -13.84 10.08
N SER A 309 -4.37 -13.96 9.88
CA SER A 309 -3.37 -13.00 10.35
C SER A 309 -3.53 -11.59 9.75
N VAL A 310 -4.21 -11.49 8.62
CA VAL A 310 -4.49 -10.22 7.92
C VAL A 310 -5.99 -9.87 7.85
N ALA A 311 -6.84 -10.53 8.64
CA ALA A 311 -8.29 -10.31 8.63
C ALA A 311 -8.69 -8.86 8.93
N HIS A 312 -7.91 -8.15 9.76
CA HIS A 312 -8.13 -6.73 10.07
C HIS A 312 -7.84 -5.78 8.89
N HIS A 313 -7.27 -6.29 7.79
CA HIS A 313 -7.11 -5.59 6.52
C HIS A 313 -8.31 -5.77 5.57
N ALA A 314 -9.32 -6.55 5.93
CA ALA A 314 -10.53 -6.66 5.14
C ALA A 314 -11.18 -5.29 4.92
N VAL A 315 -11.73 -5.06 3.72
CA VAL A 315 -12.23 -3.74 3.32
C VAL A 315 -13.30 -3.21 4.27
N GLU A 316 -14.13 -4.08 4.85
CA GLU A 316 -15.19 -3.70 5.79
C GLU A 316 -14.61 -3.13 7.09
N HIS A 317 -13.57 -3.77 7.65
CA HIS A 317 -12.88 -3.28 8.84
C HIS A 317 -12.17 -1.96 8.58
N VAL A 318 -11.48 -1.88 7.43
CA VAL A 318 -10.76 -0.65 7.04
C VAL A 318 -11.74 0.48 6.75
N ALA A 319 -12.85 0.21 6.09
CA ALA A 319 -13.90 1.21 5.81
C ALA A 319 -14.51 1.78 7.11
N SER A 320 -14.77 0.93 8.11
CA SER A 320 -15.23 1.37 9.43
C SER A 320 -14.25 2.35 10.08
N ARG A 321 -12.95 2.06 10.05
CA ARG A 321 -11.92 2.98 10.56
C ARG A 321 -11.87 4.30 9.79
N TRP A 322 -12.10 4.28 8.48
CA TRP A 322 -12.18 5.51 7.68
C TRP A 322 -13.40 6.36 8.04
N THR A 323 -14.52 5.76 8.43
CA THR A 323 -15.69 6.52 8.94
C THR A 323 -15.30 7.40 10.13
N GLU A 324 -14.57 6.84 11.10
CA GLU A 324 -14.10 7.56 12.29
C GLU A 324 -13.15 8.72 11.92
N VAL A 325 -12.16 8.45 11.06
CA VAL A 325 -11.19 9.46 10.62
C VAL A 325 -11.84 10.58 9.83
N TYR A 326 -12.82 10.26 8.97
CA TYR A 326 -13.52 11.27 8.19
C TYR A 326 -14.42 12.14 9.06
N ALA A 327 -15.11 11.56 10.04
CA ALA A 327 -15.89 12.32 11.02
C ALA A 327 -15.01 13.32 11.80
N MET A 328 -13.88 12.84 12.34
CA MET A 328 -12.92 13.71 13.03
C MET A 328 -12.37 14.83 12.13
N ALA A 329 -12.17 14.57 10.84
CA ALA A 329 -11.67 15.59 9.92
C ALA A 329 -12.69 16.72 9.68
N PHE A 330 -13.98 16.42 9.67
CA PHE A 330 -15.03 17.43 9.61
C PHE A 330 -15.10 18.25 10.92
N GLU A 331 -15.10 17.59 12.09
CA GLU A 331 -15.11 18.26 13.38
C GLU A 331 -13.97 19.27 13.54
N ARG A 332 -12.74 18.86 13.22
CA ARG A 332 -11.55 19.73 13.32
C ARG A 332 -11.54 20.88 12.31
N ARG A 333 -12.32 20.78 11.24
CA ARG A 333 -12.45 21.85 10.25
C ARG A 333 -13.37 22.96 10.75
N ASP A 334 -14.36 22.60 11.56
CA ASP A 334 -15.35 23.53 12.11
C ASP A 334 -14.83 24.30 13.35
N GLU A 335 -13.70 23.83 13.97
CA GLU A 335 -12.96 24.50 15.03
C GLU A 335 -12.03 25.62 14.51
#